data_00b76bea8698b2eec622f5c9e3bfcfeb
#
_entry.id   00b76bea8698b2eec622f5c9e3bfcfeb
#
_cell.length_a   1.000
_cell.length_b   1.000
_cell.length_c   1.000
_cell.angle_alpha   90.00
_cell.angle_beta   90.00
_cell.angle_gamma   90.00
#
_symmetry.space_group_name_H-M   'P 1'
#
loop_
_entity.id
_entity.type
_entity.pdbx_description
1 polymer ?
#
loop_
_entity_poly.entity_id
_entity_poly.type
_entity_poly.pdbx_seq_one_letter_code
_entity_poly.pdbx_strand_id
1 'polypeptide(L)'
;MPAPRAPRERPMPAPRAPRGRVGPGAPGERMPVAFALQTLADVRGSRDVVVEEAPSARPAMHEHLPFSSADTFYTMDSGGLGYGMPAALGIALGSPGRRVIALIGDGSSLYSIQALWSAVHLKLPVTFVILNNARYAALQDFAPVFGFRDGEPVQGTALPGLDFVSLARGFGCDGVRVSDAARLRDALERALASPVPVVVDVDVA
;
A
#
# COMPACT_ATOMS: atom_id res chain seq x y z
N MET A 1 42.31 8.07 14.41
CA MET A 1 40.89 8.21 14.07
C MET A 1 40.10 8.34 15.38
N PRO A 2 39.20 9.30 15.56
CA PRO A 2 38.39 9.40 16.76
C PRO A 2 37.45 8.19 16.83
N ALA A 3 37.21 7.67 18.03
CA ALA A 3 36.31 6.55 18.26
C ALA A 3 34.87 6.88 17.79
N PRO A 4 34.14 5.90 17.23
CA PRO A 4 32.76 6.12 16.83
C PRO A 4 31.93 6.56 18.05
N ARG A 5 31.17 7.64 17.89
CA ARG A 5 30.25 8.10 18.93
C ARG A 5 29.18 7.02 19.16
N ALA A 6 28.98 6.66 20.43
CA ALA A 6 27.87 5.78 20.82
C ALA A 6 26.54 6.35 20.26
N PRO A 7 25.63 5.48 19.79
CA PRO A 7 24.31 5.90 19.35
C PRO A 7 23.61 6.67 20.48
N ARG A 8 23.15 7.88 20.19
CA ARG A 8 22.28 8.59 21.14
C ARG A 8 20.97 7.84 21.21
N GLU A 9 20.67 7.21 22.33
CA GLU A 9 19.33 6.70 22.60
C GLU A 9 18.35 7.87 22.53
N ARG A 10 17.53 7.91 21.47
CA ARG A 10 16.38 8.82 21.43
C ARG A 10 15.30 8.17 22.29
N PRO A 11 14.74 8.89 23.26
CA PRO A 11 13.59 8.38 24.01
C PRO A 11 12.49 8.03 23.00
N MET A 12 11.96 6.81 23.10
CA MET A 12 10.82 6.38 22.29
C MET A 12 9.65 7.36 22.56
N PRO A 13 9.04 7.93 21.53
CA PRO A 13 7.86 8.76 21.73
C PRO A 13 6.76 7.93 22.37
N ALA A 14 5.98 8.52 23.24
CA ALA A 14 4.83 7.84 23.84
C ALA A 14 3.89 7.32 22.73
N PRO A 15 3.30 6.11 22.88
CA PRO A 15 2.34 5.59 21.94
C PRO A 15 1.21 6.60 21.73
N ARG A 16 0.88 6.88 20.48
CA ARG A 16 -0.28 7.74 20.17
C ARG A 16 -1.56 7.01 20.58
N ALA A 17 -2.49 7.75 21.15
CA ALA A 17 -3.82 7.22 21.44
C ALA A 17 -4.48 6.73 20.13
N PRO A 18 -5.19 5.58 20.15
CA PRO A 18 -5.94 5.11 18.99
C PRO A 18 -6.94 6.19 18.55
N ARG A 19 -6.96 6.53 17.27
CA ARG A 19 -8.01 7.40 16.73
C ARG A 19 -9.31 6.61 16.55
N GLY A 20 -10.43 7.35 16.61
CA GLY A 20 -11.73 6.77 16.32
C GLY A 20 -11.80 6.16 14.92
N ARG A 21 -12.68 5.17 14.72
CA ARG A 21 -12.89 4.56 13.41
C ARG A 21 -13.49 5.56 12.43
N VAL A 22 -13.04 5.47 11.17
CA VAL A 22 -13.54 6.29 10.07
C VAL A 22 -14.62 5.51 9.32
N GLY A 23 -15.68 6.19 8.90
CA GLY A 23 -16.74 5.62 8.08
C GLY A 23 -16.32 5.44 6.61
N PRO A 24 -17.17 4.77 5.82
CA PRO A 24 -16.88 4.43 4.40
C PRO A 24 -16.90 5.63 3.44
N GLY A 25 -17.28 6.81 3.88
CA GLY A 25 -17.58 7.96 3.01
C GLY A 25 -19.06 8.03 2.65
N ALA A 26 -19.44 9.04 1.88
CA ALA A 26 -20.82 9.17 1.38
C ALA A 26 -21.06 8.23 0.18
N PRO A 27 -22.32 7.80 -0.06
CA PRO A 27 -22.66 6.99 -1.22
C PRO A 27 -22.27 7.71 -2.53
N GLY A 28 -21.54 7.00 -3.40
CA GLY A 28 -21.07 7.53 -4.69
C GLY A 28 -19.74 8.28 -4.63
N GLU A 29 -19.20 8.52 -3.46
CA GLU A 29 -17.85 9.06 -3.29
C GLU A 29 -16.81 7.94 -3.21
N ARG A 30 -15.56 8.27 -3.53
CA ARG A 30 -14.43 7.37 -3.28
C ARG A 30 -14.25 7.18 -1.79
N MET A 31 -13.95 5.95 -1.36
CA MET A 31 -13.78 5.68 0.06
C MET A 31 -12.52 6.37 0.62
N PRO A 32 -12.57 6.86 1.87
CA PRO A 32 -11.38 7.40 2.52
C PRO A 32 -10.27 6.36 2.63
N VAL A 33 -9.01 6.77 2.36
CA VAL A 33 -7.83 5.91 2.56
C VAL A 33 -7.81 5.29 3.96
N ALA A 34 -8.16 6.09 4.98
CA ALA A 34 -8.24 5.63 6.38
C ALA A 34 -9.23 4.46 6.57
N PHE A 35 -10.39 4.49 5.87
CA PHE A 35 -11.35 3.40 5.89
C PHE A 35 -10.78 2.12 5.25
N ALA A 36 -10.11 2.25 4.11
CA ALA A 36 -9.47 1.11 3.45
C ALA A 36 -8.39 0.48 4.34
N LEU A 37 -7.55 1.28 4.96
CA LEU A 37 -6.46 0.83 5.84
C LEU A 37 -6.97 0.16 7.12
N GLN A 38 -8.00 0.71 7.78
CA GLN A 38 -8.59 0.08 8.96
C GLN A 38 -9.31 -1.23 8.60
N THR A 39 -9.94 -1.31 7.41
CA THR A 39 -10.56 -2.55 6.94
C THR A 39 -9.50 -3.62 6.69
N LEU A 40 -8.36 -3.25 6.09
CA LEU A 40 -7.21 -4.14 5.95
C LEU A 40 -6.68 -4.59 7.32
N ALA A 41 -6.57 -3.67 8.30
CA ALA A 41 -6.14 -3.99 9.65
C ALA A 41 -7.06 -5.01 10.35
N ASP A 42 -8.37 -4.91 10.10
CA ASP A 42 -9.37 -5.81 10.68
C ASP A 42 -9.29 -7.24 10.14
N VAL A 43 -8.90 -7.41 8.86
CA VAL A 43 -8.94 -8.72 8.19
C VAL A 43 -7.57 -9.42 8.14
N ARG A 44 -6.47 -8.65 8.24
CA ARG A 44 -5.13 -9.25 8.26
C ARG A 44 -4.81 -9.91 9.58
N GLY A 45 -4.00 -10.96 9.56
CA GLY A 45 -3.45 -11.55 10.77
C GLY A 45 -2.32 -10.71 11.38
N SER A 46 -2.11 -10.82 12.68
CA SER A 46 -1.04 -10.10 13.41
C SER A 46 0.38 -10.48 12.94
N ARG A 47 0.53 -11.60 12.26
CA ARG A 47 1.81 -12.11 11.71
C ARG A 47 1.93 -11.91 10.20
N ASP A 48 0.91 -11.38 9.53
CA ASP A 48 0.98 -11.07 8.10
C ASP A 48 1.97 -9.94 7.88
N VAL A 49 2.75 -10.03 6.81
CA VAL A 49 3.75 -9.04 6.46
C VAL A 49 3.14 -8.01 5.51
N VAL A 50 3.29 -6.74 5.83
CA VAL A 50 2.95 -5.64 4.94
C VAL A 50 4.22 -5.03 4.40
N VAL A 51 4.34 -4.97 3.07
CA VAL A 51 5.39 -4.24 2.36
C VAL A 51 4.76 -3.00 1.75
N GLU A 52 5.19 -1.83 2.21
CA GLU A 52 4.53 -0.57 1.91
C GLU A 52 5.33 0.27 0.90
N GLU A 53 4.62 0.75 -0.12
CA GLU A 53 5.05 1.81 -1.02
C GLU A 53 3.83 2.64 -1.48
N ALA A 54 3.16 3.29 -0.51
CA ALA A 54 2.04 4.18 -0.73
C ALA A 54 2.27 5.52 0.00
N PRO A 55 3.20 6.38 -0.48
CA PRO A 55 3.69 7.54 0.25
C PRO A 55 2.60 8.49 0.73
N SER A 56 1.60 8.79 -0.10
CA SER A 56 0.48 9.66 0.26
C SER A 56 -0.45 9.06 1.32
N ALA A 57 -0.47 7.73 1.48
CA ALA A 57 -1.30 7.05 2.47
C ALA A 57 -0.60 6.91 3.84
N ARG A 58 0.70 7.18 3.96
CA ARG A 58 1.48 6.99 5.20
C ARG A 58 0.90 7.69 6.42
N PRO A 59 0.43 8.95 6.36
CA PRO A 59 -0.18 9.59 7.54
C PRO A 59 -1.37 8.80 8.07
N ALA A 60 -2.27 8.36 7.18
CA ALA A 60 -3.43 7.54 7.55
C ALA A 60 -3.02 6.12 8.01
N MET A 61 -1.97 5.54 7.39
CA MET A 61 -1.46 4.22 7.77
C MET A 61 -0.95 4.21 9.21
N HIS A 62 -0.19 5.22 9.64
CA HIS A 62 0.30 5.33 11.01
C HIS A 62 -0.83 5.37 12.06
N GLU A 63 -2.03 5.77 11.65
CA GLU A 63 -3.18 5.94 12.52
C GLU A 63 -4.15 4.75 12.47
N HIS A 64 -4.27 4.09 11.32
CA HIS A 64 -5.32 3.11 11.04
C HIS A 64 -4.83 1.71 10.69
N LEU A 65 -3.53 1.49 10.53
CA LEU A 65 -2.94 0.18 10.24
C LEU A 65 -1.83 -0.14 11.26
N PRO A 66 -2.16 -0.51 12.51
CA PRO A 66 -1.19 -0.74 13.56
C PRO A 66 -0.37 -2.01 13.32
N PHE A 67 0.91 -1.99 13.72
CA PHE A 67 1.82 -3.13 13.71
C PHE A 67 2.22 -3.44 15.16
N SER A 68 1.94 -4.66 15.61
CA SER A 68 2.18 -5.11 16.99
C SER A 68 3.17 -6.26 17.11
N SER A 69 3.66 -6.78 15.98
CA SER A 69 4.62 -7.88 15.93
C SER A 69 5.87 -7.48 15.16
N ALA A 70 7.02 -7.95 15.60
CA ALA A 70 8.27 -7.76 14.86
C ALA A 70 8.21 -8.42 13.47
N ASP A 71 8.98 -7.88 12.54
CA ASP A 71 9.13 -8.40 11.17
C ASP A 71 7.81 -8.53 10.39
N THR A 72 6.86 -7.62 10.65
CA THR A 72 5.56 -7.58 9.98
C THR A 72 5.36 -6.33 9.13
N PHE A 73 6.32 -5.42 9.10
CA PHE A 73 6.26 -4.20 8.30
C PHE A 73 7.60 -3.88 7.67
N TYR A 74 7.58 -3.65 6.35
CA TYR A 74 8.74 -3.24 5.58
C TYR A 74 8.36 -2.07 4.67
N THR A 75 9.23 -1.07 4.60
CA THR A 75 9.09 0.08 3.71
C THR A 75 10.46 0.48 3.17
N MET A 76 10.48 1.26 2.12
CA MET A 76 11.73 1.78 1.58
C MET A 76 12.30 2.89 2.48
N ASP A 77 13.61 2.91 2.64
CA ASP A 77 14.33 3.91 3.42
C ASP A 77 14.69 5.14 2.57
N SER A 78 15.01 4.93 1.30
CA SER A 78 15.52 5.97 0.41
C SER A 78 14.46 6.86 -0.23
N GLY A 79 13.16 6.51 -0.16
CA GLY A 79 12.08 7.21 -0.85
C GLY A 79 11.98 6.95 -2.36
N GLY A 80 12.83 6.07 -2.94
CA GLY A 80 12.76 5.70 -4.35
C GLY A 80 11.59 4.76 -4.65
N LEU A 81 10.83 5.03 -5.73
CA LEU A 81 9.68 4.19 -6.11
C LEU A 81 10.12 2.95 -6.90
N GLY A 82 9.28 1.90 -6.86
CA GLY A 82 9.54 0.62 -7.52
C GLY A 82 10.11 -0.46 -6.61
N TYR A 83 10.23 -0.20 -5.32
CA TYR A 83 10.72 -1.13 -4.30
C TYR A 83 9.65 -2.15 -3.86
N GLY A 84 8.42 -1.68 -3.59
CA GLY A 84 7.43 -2.42 -2.78
C GLY A 84 6.98 -3.74 -3.41
N MET A 85 6.66 -3.74 -4.70
CA MET A 85 6.20 -4.96 -5.37
C MET A 85 7.29 -6.04 -5.43
N PRO A 86 8.52 -5.79 -5.94
CA PRO A 86 9.57 -6.82 -5.96
C PRO A 86 10.06 -7.22 -4.55
N ALA A 87 10.07 -6.29 -3.59
CA ALA A 87 10.42 -6.62 -2.21
C ALA A 87 9.40 -7.58 -1.56
N ALA A 88 8.11 -7.43 -1.85
CA ALA A 88 7.08 -8.35 -1.40
C ALA A 88 7.32 -9.78 -1.91
N LEU A 89 7.77 -9.93 -3.17
CA LEU A 89 8.16 -11.23 -3.71
C LEU A 89 9.37 -11.81 -2.98
N GLY A 90 10.40 -10.99 -2.75
CA GLY A 90 11.59 -11.42 -2.02
C GLY A 90 11.27 -11.89 -0.60
N ILE A 91 10.39 -11.17 0.10
CA ILE A 91 9.94 -11.56 1.45
C ILE A 91 9.10 -12.84 1.39
N ALA A 92 8.22 -12.99 0.40
CA ALA A 92 7.44 -14.23 0.26
C ALA A 92 8.33 -15.45 0.00
N LEU A 93 9.40 -15.30 -0.79
CA LEU A 93 10.41 -16.34 -1.01
C LEU A 93 11.22 -16.66 0.25
N GLY A 94 11.62 -15.62 0.99
CA GLY A 94 12.45 -15.76 2.20
C GLY A 94 11.68 -16.17 3.46
N SER A 95 10.33 -16.12 3.42
CA SER A 95 9.47 -16.42 4.57
C SER A 95 8.32 -17.36 4.20
N PRO A 96 8.60 -18.61 3.83
CA PRO A 96 7.59 -19.57 3.43
C PRO A 96 6.49 -19.72 4.50
N GLY A 97 5.23 -19.76 4.07
CA GLY A 97 4.09 -19.92 4.97
C GLY A 97 3.61 -18.64 5.66
N ARG A 98 4.27 -17.50 5.43
CA ARG A 98 3.76 -16.19 5.86
C ARG A 98 2.97 -15.54 4.73
N ARG A 99 1.84 -14.95 5.06
CA ARG A 99 1.10 -14.11 4.10
C ARG A 99 1.83 -12.78 3.92
N VAL A 100 1.97 -12.35 2.67
CA VAL A 100 2.61 -11.08 2.31
C VAL A 100 1.60 -10.22 1.58
N ILE A 101 1.46 -8.99 2.04
CA ILE A 101 0.59 -7.96 1.51
C ILE A 101 1.48 -6.85 0.97
N ALA A 102 1.46 -6.60 -0.33
CA ALA A 102 2.08 -5.45 -0.95
C ALA A 102 1.06 -4.31 -0.97
N LEU A 103 1.22 -3.32 -0.08
CA LEU A 103 0.35 -2.14 0.02
C LEU A 103 0.99 -1.00 -0.78
N ILE A 104 0.47 -0.74 -1.97
CA ILE A 104 1.14 0.06 -2.99
C ILE A 104 0.20 1.18 -3.46
N GLY A 105 0.72 2.39 -3.67
CA GLY A 105 -0.01 3.44 -4.38
C GLY A 105 -0.10 3.13 -5.88
N ASP A 106 -1.15 3.60 -6.55
CA ASP A 106 -1.35 3.45 -7.99
C ASP A 106 -0.15 3.92 -8.80
N GLY A 107 0.33 5.14 -8.55
CA GLY A 107 1.52 5.68 -9.21
C GLY A 107 2.79 4.89 -8.88
N SER A 108 2.96 4.43 -7.64
CA SER A 108 4.10 3.61 -7.23
C SER A 108 4.14 2.27 -7.96
N SER A 109 2.97 1.65 -8.15
CA SER A 109 2.87 0.34 -8.81
C SER A 109 3.40 0.36 -10.25
N LEU A 110 3.27 1.50 -10.97
CA LEU A 110 3.72 1.64 -12.36
C LEU A 110 5.24 1.52 -12.53
N TYR A 111 6.00 1.72 -11.47
CA TYR A 111 7.47 1.58 -11.52
C TYR A 111 7.94 0.12 -11.57
N SER A 112 7.11 -0.82 -11.11
CA SER A 112 7.48 -2.25 -11.03
C SER A 112 6.29 -3.20 -11.21
N ILE A 113 5.25 -2.78 -11.93
CA ILE A 113 4.02 -3.57 -12.14
C ILE A 113 4.30 -4.96 -12.75
N GLN A 114 5.36 -5.10 -13.54
CA GLN A 114 5.82 -6.37 -14.11
C GLN A 114 6.22 -7.40 -13.04
N ALA A 115 6.41 -7.01 -11.79
CA ALA A 115 6.60 -7.95 -10.68
C ALA A 115 5.43 -8.94 -10.55
N LEU A 116 4.23 -8.58 -11.02
CA LEU A 116 3.09 -9.49 -11.08
C LEU A 116 3.38 -10.75 -11.90
N TRP A 117 4.07 -10.61 -13.05
CA TRP A 117 4.51 -11.76 -13.83
C TRP A 117 5.42 -12.68 -13.03
N SER A 118 6.38 -12.12 -12.29
CA SER A 118 7.27 -12.90 -11.44
C SER A 118 6.53 -13.60 -10.30
N ALA A 119 5.54 -12.94 -9.68
CA ALA A 119 4.71 -13.54 -8.65
C ALA A 119 3.94 -14.76 -9.17
N VAL A 120 3.35 -14.64 -10.35
CA VAL A 120 2.63 -15.74 -11.03
C VAL A 120 3.59 -16.88 -11.40
N HIS A 121 4.72 -16.54 -12.04
CA HIS A 121 5.71 -17.52 -12.49
C HIS A 121 6.28 -18.33 -11.31
N LEU A 122 6.54 -17.68 -10.19
CA LEU A 122 7.06 -18.30 -8.97
C LEU A 122 5.95 -18.86 -8.04
N LYS A 123 4.69 -18.72 -8.42
CA LYS A 123 3.49 -19.15 -7.64
C LYS A 123 3.50 -18.63 -6.21
N LEU A 124 3.83 -17.34 -6.03
CA LEU A 124 3.91 -16.72 -4.72
C LEU A 124 2.52 -16.16 -4.31
N PRO A 125 1.97 -16.56 -3.16
CA PRO A 125 0.66 -16.09 -2.69
C PRO A 125 0.77 -14.68 -2.07
N VAL A 126 1.10 -13.68 -2.89
CA VAL A 126 1.18 -12.27 -2.50
C VAL A 126 -0.13 -11.57 -2.84
N THR A 127 -0.69 -10.87 -1.86
CA THR A 127 -1.84 -9.98 -2.10
C THR A 127 -1.34 -8.57 -2.38
N PHE A 128 -1.55 -8.08 -3.60
CA PHE A 128 -1.22 -6.72 -4.00
C PHE A 128 -2.45 -5.82 -3.79
N VAL A 129 -2.43 -4.97 -2.77
CA VAL A 129 -3.46 -3.98 -2.51
C VAL A 129 -3.00 -2.64 -3.09
N ILE A 130 -3.62 -2.22 -4.18
CA ILE A 130 -3.32 -0.96 -4.85
C ILE A 130 -4.31 0.09 -4.34
N LEU A 131 -3.80 1.11 -3.64
CA LEU A 131 -4.58 2.29 -3.24
C LEU A 131 -4.61 3.25 -4.42
N ASN A 132 -5.75 3.25 -5.15
CA ASN A 132 -5.92 3.94 -6.41
C ASN A 132 -6.67 5.26 -6.21
N ASN A 133 -5.95 6.37 -6.20
CA ASN A 133 -6.52 7.71 -6.19
C ASN A 133 -6.43 8.41 -7.57
N ALA A 134 -5.97 7.71 -8.59
CA ALA A 134 -5.78 8.15 -9.97
C ALA A 134 -4.80 9.34 -10.12
N ARG A 135 -3.78 9.42 -9.24
CA ARG A 135 -2.81 10.52 -9.27
C ARG A 135 -1.54 10.23 -8.47
N TYR A 136 -0.47 10.93 -8.80
CA TYR A 136 0.70 11.04 -7.96
C TYR A 136 0.45 12.07 -6.84
N ALA A 137 -0.42 11.73 -5.87
CA ALA A 137 -0.83 12.66 -4.82
C ALA A 137 0.35 13.21 -4.02
N ALA A 138 1.34 12.39 -3.69
CA ALA A 138 2.52 12.84 -2.98
C ALA A 138 3.29 13.96 -3.72
N LEU A 139 3.30 13.95 -5.06
CA LEU A 139 3.91 15.03 -5.84
C LEU A 139 3.06 16.31 -5.80
N GLN A 140 1.73 16.16 -5.83
CA GLN A 140 0.82 17.30 -5.68
C GLN A 140 0.94 17.94 -4.30
N ASP A 141 1.00 17.13 -3.24
CA ASP A 141 1.17 17.59 -1.87
C ASP A 141 2.52 18.29 -1.65
N PHE A 142 3.54 17.90 -2.41
CA PHE A 142 4.88 18.49 -2.34
C PHE A 142 5.07 19.73 -3.23
N ALA A 143 4.17 19.97 -4.17
CA ALA A 143 4.28 21.06 -5.15
C ALA A 143 4.46 22.46 -4.54
N PRO A 144 3.82 22.82 -3.40
CA PRO A 144 4.02 24.12 -2.76
C PRO A 144 5.48 24.38 -2.35
N VAL A 145 6.25 23.33 -2.02
CA VAL A 145 7.69 23.46 -1.69
C VAL A 145 8.48 23.97 -2.89
N PHE A 146 8.01 23.72 -4.11
CA PHE A 146 8.61 24.18 -5.37
C PHE A 146 7.97 25.46 -5.91
N GLY A 147 7.13 26.14 -5.11
CA GLY A 147 6.54 27.44 -5.46
C GLY A 147 5.22 27.38 -6.20
N PHE A 148 4.61 26.20 -6.34
CA PHE A 148 3.24 26.09 -6.86
C PHE A 148 2.24 26.66 -5.83
N ARG A 149 1.19 27.32 -6.32
CA ARG A 149 0.10 27.82 -5.47
C ARG A 149 -0.88 26.68 -5.14
N ASP A 150 -1.58 26.84 -4.02
CA ASP A 150 -2.64 25.88 -3.65
C ASP A 150 -3.68 25.76 -4.77
N GLY A 151 -3.94 24.50 -5.21
CA GLY A 151 -4.85 24.21 -6.30
C GLY A 151 -4.29 24.43 -7.71
N GLU A 152 -3.03 24.86 -7.85
CA GLU A 152 -2.37 24.96 -9.15
C GLU A 152 -2.12 23.56 -9.74
N PRO A 153 -2.53 23.29 -11.00
CA PRO A 153 -2.34 21.99 -11.61
C PRO A 153 -0.86 21.65 -11.79
N VAL A 154 -0.44 20.52 -11.22
CA VAL A 154 0.90 19.98 -11.44
C VAL A 154 0.84 19.01 -12.62
N GLN A 155 1.47 19.39 -13.74
CA GLN A 155 1.44 18.60 -14.97
C GLN A 155 2.07 17.21 -14.76
N GLY A 156 1.50 16.19 -15.41
CA GLY A 156 2.02 14.82 -15.38
C GLY A 156 1.71 14.05 -14.07
N THR A 157 0.92 14.62 -13.16
CA THR A 157 0.57 13.97 -11.90
C THR A 157 -0.79 13.27 -11.90
N ALA A 158 -1.64 13.51 -12.88
CA ALA A 158 -2.88 12.78 -13.05
C ALA A 158 -2.63 11.43 -13.74
N LEU A 159 -3.31 10.38 -13.29
CA LEU A 159 -3.23 9.01 -13.80
C LEU A 159 -4.60 8.50 -14.28
N PRO A 160 -5.22 9.14 -15.26
CA PRO A 160 -6.54 8.75 -15.72
C PRO A 160 -6.52 7.43 -16.51
N GLY A 161 -7.61 6.65 -16.39
CA GLY A 161 -7.85 5.51 -17.28
C GLY A 161 -6.99 4.29 -17.04
N LEU A 162 -6.27 4.20 -15.94
CA LEU A 162 -5.52 2.98 -15.58
C LEU A 162 -6.48 1.90 -15.07
N ASP A 163 -6.37 0.72 -15.65
CA ASP A 163 -7.08 -0.48 -15.25
C ASP A 163 -6.10 -1.54 -14.73
N PHE A 164 -5.89 -1.53 -13.42
CA PHE A 164 -4.96 -2.44 -12.76
C PHE A 164 -5.42 -3.89 -12.81
N VAL A 165 -6.72 -4.14 -12.93
CA VAL A 165 -7.25 -5.51 -13.09
C VAL A 165 -6.90 -6.06 -14.47
N SER A 166 -7.02 -5.25 -15.53
CA SER A 166 -6.61 -5.65 -16.88
C SER A 166 -5.09 -5.83 -16.96
N LEU A 167 -4.30 -4.96 -16.32
CA LEU A 167 -2.85 -5.13 -16.23
C LEU A 167 -2.48 -6.43 -15.49
N ALA A 168 -3.13 -6.71 -14.36
CA ALA A 168 -2.91 -7.95 -13.62
C ALA A 168 -3.18 -9.18 -14.49
N ARG A 169 -4.31 -9.21 -15.18
CA ARG A 169 -4.69 -10.30 -16.09
C ARG A 169 -3.71 -10.48 -17.23
N GLY A 170 -3.18 -9.38 -17.79
CA GLY A 170 -2.14 -9.42 -18.82
C GLY A 170 -0.85 -10.09 -18.35
N PHE A 171 -0.55 -10.07 -17.06
CA PHE A 171 0.56 -10.80 -16.43
C PHE A 171 0.16 -12.18 -15.90
N GLY A 172 -1.09 -12.64 -16.12
CA GLY A 172 -1.58 -13.92 -15.62
C GLY A 172 -1.98 -13.92 -14.14
N CYS A 173 -2.12 -12.74 -13.52
CA CYS A 173 -2.52 -12.56 -12.13
C CYS A 173 -4.02 -12.25 -12.07
N ASP A 174 -4.74 -12.85 -11.11
CA ASP A 174 -6.13 -12.47 -10.85
C ASP A 174 -6.21 -11.07 -10.23
N GLY A 175 -7.34 -10.39 -10.49
CA GLY A 175 -7.56 -9.07 -9.94
C GLY A 175 -9.03 -8.72 -9.78
N VAL A 176 -9.30 -7.88 -8.78
CA VAL A 176 -10.63 -7.34 -8.49
C VAL A 176 -10.52 -5.84 -8.21
N ARG A 177 -11.42 -5.04 -8.80
CA ARG A 177 -11.58 -3.63 -8.47
C ARG A 177 -12.68 -3.45 -7.43
N VAL A 178 -12.42 -2.61 -6.44
CA VAL A 178 -13.34 -2.31 -5.34
C VAL A 178 -13.54 -0.81 -5.26
N SER A 179 -14.68 -0.34 -5.75
CA SER A 179 -15.15 1.05 -5.64
C SER A 179 -16.25 1.21 -4.59
N ASP A 180 -16.88 0.12 -4.20
CA ASP A 180 -17.91 0.08 -3.15
C ASP A 180 -17.29 -0.37 -1.82
N ALA A 181 -17.32 0.52 -0.84
CA ALA A 181 -16.78 0.28 0.50
C ALA A 181 -17.41 -0.94 1.20
N ALA A 182 -18.69 -1.26 0.91
CA ALA A 182 -19.37 -2.43 1.49
C ALA A 182 -18.74 -3.76 1.02
N ARG A 183 -18.10 -3.77 -0.16
CA ARG A 183 -17.48 -4.96 -0.75
C ARG A 183 -16.00 -5.13 -0.36
N LEU A 184 -15.40 -4.11 0.26
CA LEU A 184 -13.96 -4.10 0.51
C LEU A 184 -13.51 -5.24 1.43
N ARG A 185 -14.22 -5.46 2.54
CA ARG A 185 -13.89 -6.53 3.50
C ARG A 185 -13.86 -7.89 2.81
N ASP A 186 -14.91 -8.25 2.12
CA ASP A 186 -15.02 -9.54 1.44
C ASP A 186 -13.96 -9.73 0.35
N ALA A 187 -13.63 -8.66 -0.38
CA ALA A 187 -12.60 -8.70 -1.40
C ALA A 187 -11.21 -8.95 -0.79
N LEU A 188 -10.88 -8.26 0.30
CA LEU A 188 -9.62 -8.45 1.01
C LEU A 188 -9.52 -9.84 1.64
N GLU A 189 -10.58 -10.32 2.30
CA GLU A 189 -10.59 -11.66 2.91
C GLU A 189 -10.37 -12.75 1.87
N ARG A 190 -11.05 -12.68 0.71
CA ARG A 190 -10.82 -13.61 -0.40
C ARG A 190 -9.42 -13.53 -0.97
N ALA A 191 -8.89 -12.33 -1.17
CA ALA A 191 -7.54 -12.15 -1.69
C ALA A 191 -6.48 -12.68 -0.72
N LEU A 192 -6.64 -12.44 0.58
CA LEU A 192 -5.75 -12.95 1.62
C LEU A 192 -5.80 -14.47 1.78
N ALA A 193 -6.91 -15.09 1.44
CA ALA A 193 -7.07 -16.55 1.47
C ALA A 193 -6.57 -17.23 0.19
N SER A 194 -6.25 -16.47 -0.86
CA SER A 194 -5.83 -17.01 -2.15
C SER A 194 -4.47 -17.71 -2.07
N PRO A 195 -4.32 -18.92 -2.65
CA PRO A 195 -3.03 -19.62 -2.76
C PRO A 195 -2.18 -19.11 -3.94
N VAL A 196 -2.68 -18.15 -4.71
CA VAL A 196 -2.01 -17.55 -5.88
C VAL A 196 -1.99 -16.03 -5.74
N PRO A 197 -1.11 -15.31 -6.47
CA PRO A 197 -1.07 -13.86 -6.39
C PRO A 197 -2.40 -13.23 -6.85
N VAL A 198 -2.85 -12.20 -6.14
CA VAL A 198 -4.09 -11.47 -6.46
C VAL A 198 -3.86 -9.96 -6.32
N VAL A 199 -4.42 -9.19 -7.25
CA VAL A 199 -4.49 -7.73 -7.17
C VAL A 199 -5.87 -7.31 -6.66
N VAL A 200 -5.88 -6.44 -5.63
CA VAL A 200 -7.07 -5.73 -5.17
C VAL A 200 -6.87 -4.24 -5.47
N ASP A 201 -7.51 -3.75 -6.52
CA ASP A 201 -7.51 -2.34 -6.92
C ASP A 201 -8.59 -1.60 -6.13
N VAL A 202 -8.20 -0.79 -5.16
CA VAL A 202 -9.11 -0.11 -4.22
C VAL A 202 -9.22 1.36 -4.59
N ASP A 203 -10.41 1.79 -5.05
CA ASP A 203 -10.69 3.19 -5.34
C ASP A 203 -10.74 4.00 -4.03
N VAL A 204 -9.77 4.88 -3.85
CA VAL A 204 -9.66 5.75 -2.65
C VAL A 204 -9.64 7.23 -3.02
N ALA A 205 -10.02 8.09 -2.06
CA ALA A 205 -10.01 9.54 -2.21
C ALA A 205 -8.59 10.14 -2.22
#